data_48665783309ab87f985c96437bb1d0aa
#
_entry.id   48665783309ab87f985c96437bb1d0aa
#
_cell.length_a   1.000
_cell.length_b   1.000
_cell.length_c   1.000
_cell.angle_alpha   90.00
_cell.angle_beta   90.00
_cell.angle_gamma   90.00
#
_symmetry.space_group_name_H-M   'P 1'
#
loop_
_entity.id
_entity.type
_entity.pdbx_description
1 polymer ?
#
loop_
_entity_poly.entity_id
_entity_poly.type
_entity_poly.pdbx_seq_one_letter_code
_entity_poly.pdbx_strand_id
1 'polypeptide(L)'
;MLSDQRLVAAVHDVGPKVRYTAHDVGGVPELLDAPLPEEKPMQPWELECHALFAILSKDGILKTDMLRRAVESLPLHAHEEWGYYERWSAAMANLLREEGHLQPGQLEAELVADDDGATEESPPRFAPGDAVLVRREELRRTAWRAPHLRTPGYIFGCHGLIERHCGAFADPSLLAFGVRPVGQQHLYRVRFRQSDLWPEQLDDLDDTVDVEIYESWLEPVPAEGMHERPRETVMRHLDGAAPPHASGADCAGAPGAPGAKHGHVHAHDDADGHAHEHGHDHMSRTEAERVAIAAEGAPRPGERVHAALVRICLQRGLVHRERLRAVMSAIETAGVELHGARLVARAWADSAFRQRLLANGNAAALELGIVASNPNAPTELCVVASDAHVHNLIVCTLCSCYPAALLGPSPTWYKSRSYRARAVRRPRELLRNEFGLEVPANVALRVHDSTADLRYMVLPARPPGTEGWSEEQLRNLVTRDGMLGVAKV
;
A
#
# COMPACT_ATOMS: atom_id res chain seq x y z
N MET A 1 37.95 7.68 -25.27
CA MET A 1 37.66 6.72 -26.35
C MET A 1 38.12 5.36 -25.86
N LEU A 2 37.22 4.53 -25.37
CA LEU A 2 37.51 3.09 -25.16
C LEU A 2 37.57 2.51 -26.57
N SER A 3 38.70 1.87 -26.89
CA SER A 3 38.93 1.33 -28.24
C SER A 3 37.82 0.34 -28.60
N ASP A 4 37.33 0.42 -29.84
CA ASP A 4 36.32 -0.49 -30.43
C ASP A 4 36.63 -1.98 -30.22
N GLN A 5 37.90 -2.30 -30.03
CA GLN A 5 38.38 -3.69 -29.77
C GLN A 5 37.90 -4.24 -28.41
N ARG A 6 37.71 -3.41 -27.37
CA ARG A 6 37.16 -3.86 -26.06
C ARG A 6 35.64 -4.07 -26.12
N LEU A 7 34.94 -3.25 -26.89
CA LEU A 7 33.53 -3.44 -27.15
C LEU A 7 33.27 -4.72 -27.98
N VAL A 8 34.08 -4.96 -29.00
CA VAL A 8 33.98 -6.17 -29.85
C VAL A 8 34.37 -7.45 -29.09
N ALA A 9 35.35 -7.39 -28.20
CA ALA A 9 35.71 -8.52 -27.34
C ALA A 9 34.61 -8.86 -26.32
N ALA A 10 33.92 -7.87 -25.78
CA ALA A 10 32.78 -8.08 -24.88
C ALA A 10 31.56 -8.71 -25.58
N VAL A 11 31.43 -8.55 -26.90
CA VAL A 11 30.32 -9.10 -27.70
C VAL A 11 30.60 -10.54 -28.16
N HIS A 12 31.85 -10.97 -28.22
CA HIS A 12 32.23 -12.27 -28.77
C HIS A 12 32.54 -13.36 -27.75
N ASP A 13 32.57 -13.06 -26.46
CA ASP A 13 32.73 -14.08 -25.43
C ASP A 13 31.39 -14.73 -25.07
N VAL A 14 30.84 -15.46 -26.03
CA VAL A 14 29.59 -16.21 -25.86
C VAL A 14 29.95 -17.59 -25.27
N GLY A 15 30.42 -17.58 -24.03
CA GLY A 15 30.39 -18.80 -23.21
C GLY A 15 28.93 -19.25 -23.03
N PRO A 16 28.64 -20.55 -22.81
CA PRO A 16 27.27 -21.03 -22.69
C PRO A 16 26.56 -20.34 -21.54
N LYS A 17 25.59 -19.49 -21.87
CA LYS A 17 24.66 -18.77 -20.93
C LYS A 17 25.34 -17.83 -19.95
N VAL A 18 26.13 -16.91 -20.45
CA VAL A 18 26.68 -15.83 -19.66
C VAL A 18 25.55 -14.87 -19.27
N ARG A 19 25.41 -14.59 -17.97
CA ARG A 19 24.55 -13.55 -17.42
C ARG A 19 25.14 -12.20 -17.82
N TYR A 20 24.46 -11.50 -18.73
CA TYR A 20 24.96 -10.23 -19.26
C TYR A 20 24.77 -9.06 -18.28
N THR A 21 23.72 -9.11 -17.43
CA THR A 21 23.34 -8.02 -16.54
C THR A 21 22.84 -8.56 -15.20
N ALA A 22 22.94 -7.73 -14.15
CA ALA A 22 22.54 -8.10 -12.79
C ALA A 22 21.05 -8.40 -12.64
N HIS A 23 20.20 -7.82 -13.50
CA HIS A 23 18.74 -8.01 -13.47
C HIS A 23 18.27 -9.28 -14.21
N ASP A 24 19.05 -9.80 -15.14
CA ASP A 24 18.77 -11.06 -15.84
C ASP A 24 19.04 -12.24 -14.91
N VAL A 25 17.98 -12.87 -14.43
CA VAL A 25 18.05 -13.96 -13.46
C VAL A 25 17.51 -15.29 -13.99
N GLY A 26 17.08 -15.34 -15.25
CA GLY A 26 16.52 -16.54 -15.87
C GLY A 26 17.47 -17.73 -15.81
N GLY A 27 17.12 -18.77 -15.03
CA GLY A 27 17.89 -19.99 -14.90
C GLY A 27 19.26 -19.86 -14.23
N VAL A 28 19.52 -18.77 -13.49
CA VAL A 28 20.76 -18.55 -12.73
C VAL A 28 20.95 -19.66 -11.69
N PRO A 29 22.07 -20.43 -11.72
CA PRO A 29 22.25 -21.60 -10.88
C PRO A 29 22.16 -21.32 -9.37
N GLU A 30 22.72 -20.20 -8.92
CA GLU A 30 22.81 -19.81 -7.51
C GLU A 30 21.43 -19.52 -6.89
N LEU A 31 20.42 -19.31 -7.72
CA LEU A 31 19.07 -19.01 -7.31
C LEU A 31 18.12 -20.22 -7.36
N LEU A 32 18.59 -21.37 -7.84
CA LEU A 32 17.71 -22.53 -8.07
C LEU A 32 17.27 -23.21 -6.78
N ASP A 33 18.07 -23.12 -5.73
CA ASP A 33 17.78 -23.71 -4.43
C ASP A 33 17.39 -22.65 -3.39
N ALA A 34 17.32 -21.37 -3.79
CA ALA A 34 16.87 -20.30 -2.92
C ALA A 34 15.35 -20.39 -2.69
N PRO A 35 14.87 -20.29 -1.45
CA PRO A 35 13.44 -20.33 -1.14
C PRO A 35 12.71 -19.13 -1.75
N LEU A 36 11.42 -19.29 -2.00
CA LEU A 36 10.58 -18.13 -2.31
C LEU A 36 10.37 -17.31 -1.05
N PRO A 37 10.32 -15.97 -1.18
CA PRO A 37 9.92 -15.14 -0.05
C PRO A 37 8.45 -15.40 0.28
N GLU A 38 8.14 -15.35 1.56
CA GLU A 38 6.77 -15.35 2.04
C GLU A 38 5.97 -14.22 1.38
N GLU A 39 4.74 -14.51 1.01
CA GLU A 39 3.86 -13.47 0.49
C GLU A 39 3.46 -12.51 1.60
N LYS A 40 3.78 -11.23 1.40
CA LYS A 40 3.43 -10.16 2.32
C LYS A 40 2.65 -9.09 1.55
N PRO A 41 1.67 -8.45 2.20
CA PRO A 41 1.05 -7.26 1.65
C PRO A 41 2.12 -6.21 1.31
N MET A 42 1.86 -5.43 0.26
CA MET A 42 2.72 -4.28 -0.02
C MET A 42 2.75 -3.36 1.20
N GLN A 43 3.95 -2.94 1.57
CA GLN A 43 4.09 -1.91 2.59
C GLN A 43 3.51 -0.58 2.07
N PRO A 44 3.02 0.30 2.94
CA PRO A 44 2.44 1.57 2.51
C PRO A 44 3.37 2.40 1.62
N TRP A 45 4.66 2.48 1.97
CA TRP A 45 5.65 3.19 1.20
C TRP A 45 5.91 2.55 -0.19
N GLU A 46 5.81 1.21 -0.31
CA GLU A 46 5.94 0.51 -1.58
C GLU A 46 4.78 0.83 -2.52
N LEU A 47 3.57 0.92 -1.96
CA LEU A 47 2.38 1.32 -2.68
C LEU A 47 2.47 2.80 -3.11
N GLU A 48 2.96 3.66 -2.22
CA GLU A 48 3.21 5.07 -2.52
C GLU A 48 4.27 5.23 -3.61
N CYS A 49 5.34 4.42 -3.57
CA CYS A 49 6.36 4.37 -4.62
C CYS A 49 5.77 3.99 -5.98
N HIS A 50 4.90 2.99 -6.01
CA HIS A 50 4.19 2.60 -7.23
C HIS A 50 3.28 3.73 -7.75
N ALA A 51 2.53 4.35 -6.85
CA ALA A 51 1.62 5.45 -7.19
C ALA A 51 2.38 6.69 -7.67
N LEU A 52 3.50 7.03 -7.05
CA LEU A 52 4.39 8.12 -7.48
C LEU A 52 4.83 7.91 -8.93
N PHE A 53 5.35 6.72 -9.24
CA PHE A 53 5.75 6.41 -10.61
C PHE A 53 4.57 6.49 -11.58
N ALA A 54 3.40 5.96 -11.22
CA ALA A 54 2.21 5.99 -12.07
C ALA A 54 1.77 7.43 -12.40
N ILE A 55 1.88 8.35 -11.44
CA ILE A 55 1.58 9.77 -11.65
C ILE A 55 2.63 10.41 -12.57
N LEU A 56 3.91 10.26 -12.25
CA LEU A 56 4.99 10.83 -13.05
C LEU A 56 4.97 10.31 -14.50
N SER A 57 4.58 9.05 -14.67
CA SER A 57 4.44 8.44 -16.01
C SER A 57 3.22 8.98 -16.76
N LYS A 58 2.07 9.12 -16.10
CA LYS A 58 0.86 9.68 -16.69
C LYS A 58 1.04 11.15 -17.14
N ASP A 59 1.83 11.90 -16.38
CA ASP A 59 2.13 13.30 -16.66
C ASP A 59 3.26 13.48 -17.70
N GLY A 60 3.82 12.37 -18.21
CA GLY A 60 4.87 12.38 -19.21
C GLY A 60 6.25 12.80 -18.70
N ILE A 61 6.42 12.93 -17.38
CA ILE A 61 7.70 13.27 -16.73
C ILE A 61 8.67 12.10 -16.85
N LEU A 62 8.20 10.88 -16.56
CA LEU A 62 8.96 9.64 -16.71
C LEU A 62 8.21 8.68 -17.63
N LYS A 63 8.93 7.75 -18.25
CA LYS A 63 8.34 6.67 -19.05
C LYS A 63 8.68 5.32 -18.46
N THR A 64 7.84 4.33 -18.70
CA THR A 64 8.02 2.98 -18.17
C THR A 64 9.35 2.36 -18.60
N ASP A 65 9.77 2.57 -19.85
CA ASP A 65 11.05 2.04 -20.33
C ASP A 65 12.26 2.79 -19.76
N MET A 66 12.11 4.07 -19.45
CA MET A 66 13.12 4.82 -18.69
C MET A 66 13.32 4.20 -17.31
N LEU A 67 12.24 3.88 -16.59
CA LEU A 67 12.33 3.21 -15.29
C LEU A 67 13.02 1.85 -15.40
N ARG A 68 12.67 1.04 -16.41
CA ARG A 68 13.33 -0.25 -16.67
C ARG A 68 14.82 -0.06 -16.86
N ARG A 69 15.23 0.81 -17.81
CA ARG A 69 16.63 1.14 -18.07
C ARG A 69 17.36 1.58 -16.78
N ALA A 70 16.75 2.46 -16.00
CA ALA A 70 17.36 2.96 -14.78
C ALA A 70 17.51 1.87 -13.71
N VAL A 71 16.50 0.98 -13.55
CA VAL A 71 16.62 -0.19 -12.66
C VAL A 71 17.72 -1.14 -13.15
N GLU A 72 17.77 -1.43 -14.45
CA GLU A 72 18.76 -2.31 -15.04
C GLU A 72 20.19 -1.79 -14.88
N SER A 73 20.37 -0.45 -14.87
CA SER A 73 21.68 0.19 -14.68
C SER A 73 22.14 0.28 -13.23
N LEU A 74 21.33 -0.13 -12.26
CA LEU A 74 21.76 -0.16 -10.86
C LEU A 74 22.91 -1.15 -10.64
N PRO A 75 23.79 -0.89 -9.68
CA PRO A 75 24.94 -1.77 -9.41
C PRO A 75 24.48 -3.14 -8.87
N LEU A 76 25.34 -4.14 -9.01
CA LEU A 76 25.05 -5.54 -8.68
C LEU A 76 24.49 -5.71 -7.26
N HIS A 77 25.09 -5.06 -6.25
CA HIS A 77 24.62 -5.15 -4.87
C HIS A 77 23.16 -4.67 -4.71
N ALA A 78 22.73 -3.66 -5.47
CA ALA A 78 21.33 -3.20 -5.44
C ALA A 78 20.37 -4.28 -5.96
N HIS A 79 20.81 -5.12 -6.91
CA HIS A 79 20.00 -6.24 -7.39
C HIS A 79 19.98 -7.42 -6.41
N GLU A 80 21.00 -7.60 -5.62
CA GLU A 80 21.15 -8.71 -4.68
C GLU A 80 20.52 -8.43 -3.31
N GLU A 81 20.68 -7.22 -2.79
CA GLU A 81 20.35 -6.85 -1.42
C GLU A 81 19.06 -6.04 -1.29
N TRP A 82 18.76 -5.21 -2.30
CA TRP A 82 17.63 -4.27 -2.20
C TRP A 82 16.32 -4.91 -2.63
N GLY A 83 15.25 -4.51 -1.93
CA GLY A 83 13.88 -4.83 -2.27
C GLY A 83 13.45 -4.28 -3.64
N TYR A 84 12.34 -4.77 -4.14
CA TYR A 84 11.82 -4.39 -5.47
C TYR A 84 11.57 -2.88 -5.58
N TYR A 85 10.89 -2.30 -4.60
CA TYR A 85 10.56 -0.87 -4.60
C TYR A 85 11.72 0.02 -4.14
N GLU A 86 12.70 -0.51 -3.40
CA GLU A 86 13.94 0.21 -3.11
C GLU A 86 14.70 0.50 -4.42
N ARG A 87 14.78 -0.48 -5.31
CA ARG A 87 15.36 -0.27 -6.66
C ARG A 87 14.57 0.73 -7.49
N TRP A 88 13.22 0.72 -7.39
CA TRP A 88 12.39 1.71 -8.08
C TRP A 88 12.65 3.12 -7.55
N SER A 89 12.76 3.30 -6.25
CA SER A 89 13.05 4.59 -5.63
C SER A 89 14.38 5.16 -6.09
N ALA A 90 15.44 4.35 -6.07
CA ALA A 90 16.75 4.75 -6.57
C ALA A 90 16.75 5.06 -8.07
N ALA A 91 16.07 4.24 -8.87
CA ALA A 91 15.94 4.45 -10.31
C ALA A 91 15.17 5.74 -10.63
N MET A 92 14.07 6.02 -9.93
CA MET A 92 13.32 7.28 -10.08
C MET A 92 14.17 8.49 -9.67
N ALA A 93 14.96 8.39 -8.60
CA ALA A 93 15.87 9.46 -8.21
C ALA A 93 16.88 9.79 -9.33
N ASN A 94 17.48 8.75 -9.92
CA ASN A 94 18.40 8.91 -11.03
C ASN A 94 17.72 9.54 -12.25
N LEU A 95 16.53 9.09 -12.61
CA LEU A 95 15.77 9.63 -13.74
C LEU A 95 15.35 11.07 -13.52
N LEU A 96 14.82 11.41 -12.35
CA LEU A 96 14.44 12.80 -12.05
C LEU A 96 15.64 13.74 -12.09
N ARG A 97 16.85 13.23 -11.78
CA ARG A 97 18.11 13.98 -11.94
C ARG A 97 18.48 14.11 -13.42
N GLU A 98 18.39 13.04 -14.20
CA GLU A 98 18.66 13.06 -15.66
C GLU A 98 17.73 14.04 -16.39
N GLU A 99 16.44 14.04 -16.03
CA GLU A 99 15.43 14.92 -16.63
C GLU A 99 15.41 16.35 -16.05
N GLY A 100 16.34 16.68 -15.13
CA GLY A 100 16.47 18.02 -14.55
C GLY A 100 15.42 18.39 -13.51
N HIS A 101 14.59 17.44 -13.10
CA HIS A 101 13.60 17.64 -12.05
C HIS A 101 14.17 17.53 -10.64
N LEU A 102 15.38 17.03 -10.48
CA LEU A 102 16.11 16.91 -9.22
C LEU A 102 17.47 17.61 -9.37
N GLN A 103 17.74 18.60 -8.53
CA GLN A 103 19.03 19.29 -8.56
C GLN A 103 20.13 18.45 -7.91
N PRO A 104 21.40 18.59 -8.34
CA PRO A 104 22.53 17.98 -7.65
C PRO A 104 22.55 18.37 -6.16
N GLY A 105 22.74 17.40 -5.27
CA GLY A 105 22.78 17.61 -3.83
C GLY A 105 21.42 17.77 -3.14
N GLN A 106 20.32 17.87 -3.89
CA GLN A 106 18.98 18.07 -3.29
C GLN A 106 18.48 16.81 -2.57
N LEU A 107 18.68 15.62 -3.15
CA LEU A 107 18.31 14.37 -2.50
C LEU A 107 19.14 14.15 -1.24
N GLU A 108 20.43 14.40 -1.33
CA GLU A 108 21.37 14.28 -0.22
C GLU A 108 21.01 15.23 0.94
N ALA A 109 20.61 16.47 0.63
CA ALA A 109 20.15 17.42 1.63
C ALA A 109 18.86 16.96 2.33
N GLU A 110 17.90 16.42 1.58
CA GLU A 110 16.66 15.88 2.17
C GLU A 110 16.90 14.63 3.04
N LEU A 111 17.89 13.81 2.66
CA LEU A 111 18.26 12.62 3.45
C LEU A 111 18.96 13.01 4.77
N VAL A 112 19.76 14.09 4.76
CA VAL A 112 20.41 14.62 5.98
C VAL A 112 19.39 15.29 6.88
N ALA A 113 18.46 16.08 6.32
CA ALA A 113 17.39 16.71 7.08
C ALA A 113 16.52 15.69 7.86
N ASP A 114 16.37 14.47 7.36
CA ASP A 114 15.70 13.38 8.06
C ASP A 114 16.45 12.94 9.34
N ASP A 115 17.78 13.04 9.35
CA ASP A 115 18.58 12.65 10.51
C ASP A 115 18.58 13.74 11.61
N ASP A 116 18.43 15.01 11.24
CA ASP A 116 18.55 16.15 12.17
C ASP A 116 17.24 16.55 12.86
N GLY A 117 16.11 15.95 12.48
CA GLY A 117 14.82 16.09 13.19
C GLY A 117 14.23 17.50 13.26
N ALA A 118 14.77 18.45 12.51
CA ALA A 118 14.33 19.86 12.52
C ALA A 118 13.30 20.10 11.41
N THR A 119 12.03 20.24 11.79
CA THR A 119 10.98 20.72 10.88
C THR A 119 10.39 21.98 11.45
N GLU A 120 10.25 23.01 10.59
CA GLU A 120 9.42 24.17 10.89
C GLU A 120 8.00 23.70 11.18
N GLU A 121 7.49 24.03 12.36
CA GLU A 121 6.09 23.82 12.69
C GLU A 121 5.23 24.65 11.74
N SER A 122 4.43 24.00 10.91
CA SER A 122 3.37 24.70 10.17
C SER A 122 2.41 25.33 11.17
N PRO A 123 1.92 26.55 10.95
CA PRO A 123 0.91 27.10 11.86
C PRO A 123 -0.39 26.29 11.81
N PRO A 124 -1.13 26.23 12.92
CA PRO A 124 -2.42 25.52 12.97
C PRO A 124 -3.41 26.14 11.96
N ARG A 125 -4.11 25.27 11.21
CA ARG A 125 -5.05 25.70 10.14
C ARG A 125 -6.39 26.19 10.68
N PHE A 126 -6.77 25.75 11.87
CA PHE A 126 -8.08 26.03 12.44
C PHE A 126 -7.95 26.76 13.77
N ALA A 127 -8.90 27.66 14.02
CA ALA A 127 -9.06 28.40 15.26
C ALA A 127 -10.31 27.91 16.04
N PRO A 128 -10.37 28.15 17.37
CA PRO A 128 -11.58 27.89 18.13
C PRO A 128 -12.80 28.58 17.51
N GLY A 129 -13.89 27.82 17.36
CA GLY A 129 -15.12 28.27 16.70
C GLY A 129 -15.20 27.98 15.21
N ASP A 130 -14.14 27.51 14.57
CA ASP A 130 -14.19 27.09 13.18
C ASP A 130 -15.02 25.82 13.01
N ALA A 131 -15.90 25.83 11.99
CA ALA A 131 -16.64 24.65 11.61
C ALA A 131 -15.78 23.74 10.73
N VAL A 132 -15.76 22.47 11.07
CA VAL A 132 -14.96 21.46 10.36
C VAL A 132 -15.81 20.24 10.00
N LEU A 133 -15.43 19.58 8.93
CA LEU A 133 -15.97 18.29 8.50
C LEU A 133 -14.91 17.22 8.77
N VAL A 134 -15.30 16.15 9.45
CA VAL A 134 -14.44 14.96 9.56
C VAL A 134 -14.50 14.19 8.27
N ARG A 135 -13.35 13.87 7.69
CA ARG A 135 -13.25 13.16 6.41
C ARG A 135 -14.03 11.85 6.44
N ARG A 136 -14.76 11.60 5.35
CA ARG A 136 -15.36 10.29 5.08
C ARG A 136 -14.35 9.45 4.34
N GLU A 137 -13.87 8.39 4.99
CA GLU A 137 -13.07 7.41 4.31
C GLU A 137 -13.72 6.03 4.46
N GLU A 138 -13.73 5.24 3.37
CA GLU A 138 -14.24 3.87 3.45
C GLU A 138 -13.31 3.03 4.32
N LEU A 139 -13.80 2.57 5.46
CA LEU A 139 -13.09 1.85 6.50
C LEU A 139 -12.21 0.69 6.00
N ARG A 140 -12.60 0.02 4.92
CA ARG A 140 -11.83 -1.10 4.36
C ARG A 140 -10.59 -0.69 3.59
N ARG A 141 -10.55 0.57 3.11
CA ARG A 141 -9.43 1.06 2.27
C ARG A 141 -8.38 1.81 3.06
N THR A 142 -8.74 2.33 4.23
CA THR A 142 -7.86 3.17 5.03
C THR A 142 -7.19 2.47 6.19
N ALA A 143 -7.77 1.39 6.68
CA ALA A 143 -7.37 0.77 7.95
C ALA A 143 -5.90 0.35 8.04
N TRP A 144 -5.21 0.17 6.91
CA TRP A 144 -3.80 -0.20 6.92
C TRP A 144 -2.87 0.75 6.16
N ARG A 145 -3.41 1.81 5.54
CA ARG A 145 -2.63 2.83 4.84
C ARG A 145 -2.44 4.11 5.60
N ALA A 146 -3.52 4.54 6.22
CA ALA A 146 -3.56 5.65 7.13
C ALA A 146 -4.49 5.21 8.23
N PRO A 147 -4.01 4.38 9.18
CA PRO A 147 -4.83 3.97 10.28
C PRO A 147 -5.30 5.26 10.94
N HIS A 148 -6.64 5.44 10.96
CA HIS A 148 -7.26 6.55 11.67
C HIS A 148 -7.12 6.32 13.16
N LEU A 149 -5.89 6.16 13.61
CA LEU A 149 -5.56 6.04 15.00
C LEU A 149 -6.15 7.25 15.72
N ARG A 150 -7.07 6.98 16.63
CA ARG A 150 -7.72 7.99 17.47
C ARG A 150 -8.79 8.85 16.80
N THR A 151 -9.23 8.51 15.60
CA THR A 151 -10.42 9.11 14.99
C THR A 151 -11.50 8.03 14.90
N PRO A 152 -12.48 8.03 15.82
CA PRO A 152 -13.51 6.99 15.85
C PRO A 152 -14.44 7.09 14.65
N GLY A 153 -14.85 5.94 14.10
CA GLY A 153 -15.62 5.87 12.86
C GLY A 153 -17.02 6.51 12.94
N TYR A 154 -17.60 6.63 14.13
CA TYR A 154 -18.93 7.21 14.29
C TYR A 154 -19.00 8.72 13.98
N ILE A 155 -17.85 9.42 13.94
CA ILE A 155 -17.78 10.84 13.56
C ILE A 155 -17.43 11.06 12.09
N PHE A 156 -17.20 10.03 11.28
CA PHE A 156 -16.85 10.21 9.88
C PHE A 156 -17.97 10.86 9.08
N GLY A 157 -17.63 11.96 8.41
CA GLY A 157 -18.56 12.77 7.63
C GLY A 157 -19.49 13.62 8.49
N CYS A 158 -19.23 13.73 9.79
CA CYS A 158 -19.98 14.62 10.67
C CYS A 158 -19.32 16.00 10.74
N HIS A 159 -20.15 17.03 10.91
CA HIS A 159 -19.71 18.39 11.16
C HIS A 159 -19.51 18.60 12.67
N GLY A 160 -18.41 19.28 13.00
CA GLY A 160 -18.13 19.67 14.37
C GLY A 160 -17.57 21.09 14.45
N LEU A 161 -17.40 21.61 15.65
CA LEU A 161 -16.75 22.89 15.91
C LEU A 161 -15.44 22.67 16.65
N ILE A 162 -14.41 23.38 16.24
CA ILE A 162 -13.15 23.42 16.98
C ILE A 162 -13.40 24.06 18.34
N GLU A 163 -13.23 23.30 19.41
CA GLU A 163 -13.27 23.82 20.77
C GLU A 163 -11.95 24.48 21.12
N ARG A 164 -10.84 23.80 20.83
CA ARG A 164 -9.50 24.35 21.03
C ARG A 164 -8.43 23.57 20.24
N HIS A 165 -7.28 24.22 20.10
CA HIS A 165 -6.03 23.58 19.68
C HIS A 165 -5.38 22.90 20.89
N CYS A 166 -5.00 21.62 20.75
CA CYS A 166 -4.44 20.80 21.81
C CYS A 166 -2.90 20.63 21.73
N GLY A 167 -2.27 21.34 20.81
CA GLY A 167 -0.84 21.21 20.55
C GLY A 167 -0.51 20.47 19.26
N ALA A 168 0.78 20.35 18.99
CA ALA A 168 1.29 19.62 17.84
C ALA A 168 2.03 18.35 18.31
N PHE A 169 1.82 17.25 17.62
CA PHE A 169 2.35 15.94 17.97
C PHE A 169 2.86 15.21 16.73
N ALA A 170 3.75 14.25 16.95
CA ALA A 170 4.19 13.36 15.88
C ALA A 170 3.00 12.69 15.19
N ASP A 171 3.03 12.62 13.84
CA ASP A 171 1.92 12.06 13.06
C ASP A 171 1.72 10.57 13.39
N PRO A 172 0.61 10.18 14.05
CA PRO A 172 0.37 8.81 14.45
C PRO A 172 0.15 7.87 13.25
N SER A 173 -0.26 8.41 12.10
CA SER A 173 -0.43 7.60 10.89
C SER A 173 0.90 7.16 10.28
N LEU A 174 1.95 7.94 10.48
CA LEU A 174 3.30 7.58 10.08
C LEU A 174 3.98 6.68 11.14
N LEU A 175 3.81 7.02 12.42
CA LEU A 175 4.31 6.21 13.53
C LEU A 175 3.75 4.79 13.51
N ALA A 176 2.50 4.60 13.08
CA ALA A 176 1.88 3.28 12.95
C ALA A 176 2.58 2.35 11.96
N PHE A 177 3.40 2.89 11.08
CA PHE A 177 4.21 2.15 10.11
C PHE A 177 5.72 2.28 10.37
N GLY A 178 6.12 2.67 11.57
CA GLY A 178 7.53 2.84 11.94
C GLY A 178 8.24 3.97 11.20
N VAL A 179 7.49 4.81 10.49
CA VAL A 179 8.05 5.96 9.79
C VAL A 179 8.20 7.09 10.80
N ARG A 180 9.42 7.58 11.02
CA ARG A 180 9.63 8.80 11.80
C ARG A 180 8.96 9.98 11.09
N PRO A 181 7.98 10.63 11.72
CA PRO A 181 7.35 11.78 11.10
C PRO A 181 8.36 12.92 10.99
N VAL A 182 8.47 13.45 9.79
CA VAL A 182 9.15 14.72 9.56
C VAL A 182 8.10 15.80 9.81
N GLY A 183 8.12 16.40 11.02
CA GLY A 183 7.15 17.40 11.45
C GLY A 183 6.08 16.85 12.39
N GLN A 184 5.39 17.80 12.97
CA GLN A 184 4.29 17.55 13.88
C GLN A 184 2.96 17.84 13.21
N GLN A 185 1.91 17.10 13.56
CA GLN A 185 0.54 17.39 13.19
C GLN A 185 -0.20 18.07 14.33
N HIS A 186 -0.97 19.09 14.02
CA HIS A 186 -1.82 19.74 14.99
C HIS A 186 -2.99 18.84 15.40
N LEU A 187 -3.26 18.82 16.69
CA LEU A 187 -4.38 18.10 17.29
C LEU A 187 -5.39 19.12 17.78
N TYR A 188 -6.65 18.91 17.47
CA TYR A 188 -7.75 19.76 17.88
C TYR A 188 -8.78 18.96 18.67
N ARG A 189 -9.36 19.58 19.71
CA ARG A 189 -10.61 19.10 20.28
C ARG A 189 -11.75 19.63 19.43
N VAL A 190 -12.52 18.72 18.89
CA VAL A 190 -13.70 19.00 18.07
C VAL A 190 -14.95 18.60 18.84
N ARG A 191 -15.89 19.49 18.93
CA ARG A 191 -17.16 19.30 19.61
C ARG A 191 -18.26 18.97 18.62
N PHE A 192 -18.97 17.90 18.87
CA PHE A 192 -20.14 17.44 18.10
C PHE A 192 -21.35 17.47 18.96
N ARG A 193 -22.53 17.82 18.42
CA ARG A 193 -23.78 17.57 19.10
C ARG A 193 -24.15 16.10 18.97
N GLN A 194 -24.66 15.53 20.04
CA GLN A 194 -25.04 14.12 20.06
C GLN A 194 -26.17 13.83 19.05
N SER A 195 -27.11 14.77 18.92
CA SER A 195 -28.19 14.71 17.92
C SER A 195 -27.70 14.71 16.47
N ASP A 196 -26.52 15.30 16.17
CA ASP A 196 -25.95 15.31 14.84
C ASP A 196 -25.21 13.98 14.55
N LEU A 197 -24.76 13.28 15.59
CA LEU A 197 -24.13 11.97 15.49
C LEU A 197 -25.14 10.83 15.37
N TRP A 198 -26.25 10.92 16.11
CA TRP A 198 -27.32 9.91 16.18
C TRP A 198 -28.71 10.56 16.08
N PRO A 199 -29.16 10.93 14.87
CA PRO A 199 -30.41 11.62 14.63
C PRO A 199 -31.66 10.85 15.07
N GLU A 200 -31.55 9.53 15.22
CA GLU A 200 -32.62 8.66 15.69
C GLU A 200 -32.83 8.69 17.21
N GLN A 201 -31.87 9.21 17.97
CA GLN A 201 -32.02 9.39 19.42
C GLN A 201 -32.73 10.71 19.70
N LEU A 202 -34.02 10.62 19.99
CA LEU A 202 -34.94 11.75 20.14
C LEU A 202 -34.92 12.42 21.53
N ASP A 203 -33.91 12.20 22.33
CA ASP A 203 -33.74 12.91 23.57
C ASP A 203 -33.23 14.32 23.26
N ASP A 204 -34.09 15.27 23.43
CA ASP A 204 -33.97 16.71 23.05
C ASP A 204 -32.96 17.44 23.96
N LEU A 205 -31.84 16.81 24.26
CA LEU A 205 -30.80 17.35 25.11
C LEU A 205 -29.70 17.94 24.25
N ASP A 206 -29.24 19.12 24.59
CA ASP A 206 -28.08 19.81 23.98
C ASP A 206 -26.74 19.11 24.34
N ASP A 207 -26.77 17.79 24.47
CA ASP A 207 -25.58 17.01 24.84
C ASP A 207 -24.56 17.00 23.74
N THR A 208 -23.27 17.06 24.13
CA THR A 208 -22.16 17.14 23.19
C THR A 208 -21.14 16.03 23.45
N VAL A 209 -20.42 15.68 22.39
CA VAL A 209 -19.28 14.75 22.43
C VAL A 209 -18.04 15.49 21.95
N ASP A 210 -17.00 15.51 22.76
CA ASP A 210 -15.71 16.10 22.41
C ASP A 210 -14.73 14.99 22.00
N VAL A 211 -14.08 15.16 20.87
CA VAL A 211 -13.11 14.20 20.34
C VAL A 211 -11.85 14.93 19.88
N GLU A 212 -10.68 14.42 20.26
CA GLU A 212 -9.41 14.92 19.77
C GLU A 212 -9.08 14.34 18.38
N ILE A 213 -8.95 15.23 17.39
CA ILE A 213 -8.78 14.86 15.98
C ILE A 213 -7.55 15.57 15.39
N TYR A 214 -6.71 14.84 14.69
CA TYR A 214 -5.55 15.41 13.99
C TYR A 214 -5.99 16.20 12.76
N GLU A 215 -5.25 17.26 12.45
CA GLU A 215 -5.52 18.20 11.36
C GLU A 215 -5.73 17.51 10.01
N SER A 216 -4.97 16.46 9.72
CA SER A 216 -5.08 15.69 8.48
C SER A 216 -6.46 15.04 8.27
N TRP A 217 -7.25 14.86 9.34
CA TRP A 217 -8.60 14.29 9.30
C TRP A 217 -9.70 15.34 9.21
N LEU A 218 -9.35 16.62 9.20
CA LEU A 218 -10.29 17.73 9.20
C LEU A 218 -10.27 18.48 7.86
N GLU A 219 -11.44 18.84 7.38
CA GLU A 219 -11.64 19.69 6.22
C GLU A 219 -12.42 20.94 6.64
N PRO A 220 -12.09 22.12 6.08
CA PRO A 220 -12.89 23.31 6.32
C PRO A 220 -14.28 23.12 5.71
N VAL A 221 -15.30 23.53 6.42
CA VAL A 221 -16.67 23.56 5.87
C VAL A 221 -16.79 24.76 4.93
N PRO A 222 -17.18 24.59 3.65
CA PRO A 222 -17.43 25.71 2.74
C PRO A 222 -18.52 26.61 3.29
N ALA A 223 -18.34 27.93 3.18
CA ALA A 223 -19.30 28.91 3.70
C ALA A 223 -20.72 28.77 3.12
N GLU A 224 -20.87 28.17 1.94
CA GLU A 224 -22.14 27.92 1.25
C GLU A 224 -22.89 26.67 1.75
N GLY A 225 -22.26 25.84 2.59
CA GLY A 225 -22.85 24.57 3.09
C GLY A 225 -23.41 24.64 4.50
N MET A 226 -23.36 25.79 5.14
CA MET A 226 -23.89 25.95 6.51
C MET A 226 -25.40 26.21 6.50
N HIS A 227 -26.18 25.16 6.69
CA HIS A 227 -27.56 25.36 7.17
C HIS A 227 -27.53 26.08 8.53
N GLU A 228 -28.32 27.12 8.65
CA GLU A 228 -28.32 28.21 9.69
C GLU A 228 -28.38 27.77 11.16
N ARG A 229 -28.30 26.50 11.54
CA ARG A 229 -28.52 26.03 12.91
C ARG A 229 -27.34 25.68 13.81
N PRO A 230 -26.12 25.34 13.34
CA PRO A 230 -25.06 24.82 14.23
C PRO A 230 -24.37 25.89 15.10
N ARG A 231 -24.31 27.14 14.64
CA ARG A 231 -23.45 28.14 15.28
C ARG A 231 -23.97 28.66 16.64
N GLU A 232 -25.25 28.92 16.76
CA GLU A 232 -25.75 29.59 17.97
C GLU A 232 -25.79 28.67 19.21
N THR A 233 -26.16 27.41 19.05
CA THR A 233 -26.33 26.51 20.18
C THR A 233 -24.97 26.01 20.71
N VAL A 234 -24.02 25.71 19.81
CA VAL A 234 -22.70 25.24 20.24
C VAL A 234 -21.82 26.37 20.78
N MET A 235 -21.96 27.60 20.26
CA MET A 235 -21.25 28.77 20.80
C MET A 235 -21.70 29.13 22.23
N ARG A 236 -22.97 28.96 22.56
CA ARG A 236 -23.46 29.15 23.96
C ARG A 236 -22.75 28.22 24.97
N HIS A 237 -22.32 27.03 24.54
CA HIS A 237 -21.58 26.09 25.37
C HIS A 237 -20.10 26.41 25.46
N LEU A 238 -19.52 27.15 24.49
CA LEU A 238 -18.14 27.64 24.56
C LEU A 238 -18.02 28.82 25.56
N ASP A 239 -19.02 29.66 25.65
CA ASP A 239 -19.03 30.82 26.58
C ASP A 239 -19.18 30.43 28.07
N GLY A 240 -19.60 29.19 28.35
CA GLY A 240 -19.71 28.65 29.72
C GLY A 240 -18.46 27.88 30.20
N ALA A 241 -17.44 27.75 29.39
CA ALA A 241 -16.21 27.10 29.78
C ALA A 241 -15.36 27.96 30.72
N ALA A 242 -14.88 27.38 31.80
CA ALA A 242 -14.03 28.01 32.79
C ALA A 242 -12.82 28.71 32.12
N PRO A 243 -12.29 29.76 32.74
CA PRO A 243 -11.21 30.56 32.15
C PRO A 243 -10.00 29.66 31.78
N PRO A 244 -9.27 30.01 30.71
CA PRO A 244 -8.16 29.21 30.24
C PRO A 244 -7.14 29.05 31.35
N HIS A 245 -6.89 27.83 31.74
CA HIS A 245 -5.74 27.54 32.57
C HIS A 245 -4.49 27.98 31.81
N ALA A 246 -3.71 28.83 32.45
CA ALA A 246 -2.47 29.39 31.97
C ALA A 246 -1.62 28.27 31.35
N SER A 247 -1.12 28.57 30.17
CA SER A 247 -0.16 27.79 29.42
C SER A 247 1.05 27.40 30.28
N GLY A 248 1.38 26.13 30.25
CA GLY A 248 2.71 25.62 30.55
C GLY A 248 2.98 25.40 32.03
N ALA A 249 2.89 24.16 32.42
CA ALA A 249 3.85 23.56 33.35
C ALA A 249 3.57 22.04 33.46
N ASP A 250 4.55 21.30 33.11
CA ASP A 250 5.00 20.06 33.70
C ASP A 250 3.97 19.04 34.21
N CYS A 251 3.69 18.03 33.41
CA CYS A 251 3.36 16.71 33.93
C CYS A 251 4.63 15.98 34.39
N ALA A 252 5.32 16.58 35.36
CA ALA A 252 6.32 15.87 36.18
C ALA A 252 5.63 15.41 37.48
N GLY A 253 5.81 14.13 37.79
CA GLY A 253 5.18 13.44 38.89
C GLY A 253 5.34 14.14 40.23
N ALA A 254 4.28 14.17 41.00
CA ALA A 254 4.34 14.45 42.42
C ALA A 254 4.01 13.19 43.22
N PRO A 255 4.74 12.96 44.32
CA PRO A 255 4.63 11.76 45.13
C PRO A 255 3.40 11.80 46.05
N GLY A 256 2.98 10.61 46.44
CA GLY A 256 1.76 10.33 47.17
C GLY A 256 1.60 11.03 48.50
N ALA A 257 0.35 11.17 48.87
CA ALA A 257 -0.10 11.34 50.27
C ALA A 257 -1.32 10.44 50.53
N PRO A 258 -1.53 9.99 51.77
CA PRO A 258 -2.24 8.76 52.08
C PRO A 258 -3.70 8.95 52.50
N GLY A 259 -4.51 7.99 52.13
CA GLY A 259 -5.58 7.45 52.97
C GLY A 259 -6.87 8.23 53.17
N ALA A 260 -7.95 7.74 52.59
CA ALA A 260 -9.26 7.69 53.25
C ALA A 260 -10.03 6.46 52.76
N LYS A 261 -10.30 5.56 53.72
CA LYS A 261 -11.10 4.36 53.59
C LYS A 261 -12.60 4.74 53.54
N HIS A 262 -13.34 4.26 52.55
CA HIS A 262 -14.76 3.94 52.74
C HIS A 262 -15.03 2.58 52.13
N GLY A 263 -15.32 1.65 53.02
CA GLY A 263 -15.74 0.30 52.72
C GLY A 263 -17.22 0.24 52.35
N HIS A 264 -17.54 -0.58 51.38
CA HIS A 264 -18.81 -1.27 51.31
C HIS A 264 -18.55 -2.74 51.09
N VAL A 265 -18.98 -3.53 52.09
CA VAL A 265 -18.94 -4.98 52.12
C VAL A 265 -20.17 -5.48 51.36
N HIS A 266 -19.94 -6.33 50.35
CA HIS A 266 -20.88 -7.38 49.99
C HIS A 266 -20.08 -8.68 49.87
N ALA A 267 -20.42 -9.57 50.80
CA ALA A 267 -19.95 -10.93 50.80
C ALA A 267 -20.77 -11.76 49.82
N HIS A 268 -20.10 -12.50 48.95
CA HIS A 268 -20.56 -13.80 48.47
C HIS A 268 -19.32 -14.70 48.47
N ASP A 269 -19.41 -15.76 49.30
CA ASP A 269 -18.54 -16.91 49.28
C ASP A 269 -18.77 -17.66 47.96
N ASP A 270 -17.67 -18.00 47.29
CA ASP A 270 -17.48 -19.32 46.70
C ASP A 270 -15.98 -19.55 46.43
N ALA A 271 -15.55 -20.64 47.00
CA ALA A 271 -14.19 -21.13 46.92
C ALA A 271 -13.90 -21.73 45.55
N ASP A 272 -12.84 -21.28 44.88
CA ASP A 272 -11.82 -22.16 44.30
C ASP A 272 -10.64 -21.33 43.83
N GLY A 273 -9.50 -21.60 44.42
CA GLY A 273 -8.27 -20.89 44.20
C GLY A 273 -7.57 -21.25 42.90
N HIS A 274 -7.42 -20.28 42.04
CA HIS A 274 -6.27 -20.15 41.14
C HIS A 274 -5.93 -18.67 41.06
N ALA A 275 -4.93 -18.26 41.84
CA ALA A 275 -4.32 -16.95 41.72
C ALA A 275 -3.51 -16.90 40.42
N HIS A 276 -4.08 -16.33 39.37
CA HIS A 276 -3.32 -15.79 38.26
C HIS A 276 -3.05 -14.31 38.57
N GLU A 277 -1.87 -14.05 39.19
CA GLU A 277 -1.26 -12.73 39.17
C GLU A 277 -0.92 -12.37 37.73
N HIS A 278 -1.85 -11.79 37.00
CA HIS A 278 -1.53 -11.00 35.84
C HIS A 278 -1.19 -9.58 36.29
N GLY A 279 0.06 -9.40 36.72
CA GLY A 279 0.66 -8.10 36.79
C GLY A 279 0.76 -7.54 35.37
N HIS A 280 -0.26 -6.83 34.94
CA HIS A 280 -0.15 -5.99 33.74
C HIS A 280 0.73 -4.81 34.12
N ASP A 281 2.03 -4.95 33.87
CA ASP A 281 2.95 -3.82 33.81
C ASP A 281 2.45 -2.89 32.71
N HIS A 282 1.73 -1.83 33.10
CA HIS A 282 1.30 -0.81 32.17
C HIS A 282 2.52 0.01 31.75
N MET A 283 3.14 -0.43 30.68
CA MET A 283 4.21 0.31 30.02
C MET A 283 3.71 1.72 29.68
N SER A 284 4.48 2.74 30.02
CA SER A 284 4.12 4.11 29.64
C SER A 284 4.00 4.20 28.12
N ARG A 285 3.14 5.10 27.64
CA ARG A 285 2.95 5.31 26.19
C ARG A 285 4.28 5.55 25.47
N THR A 286 5.14 6.41 26.01
CA THR A 286 6.45 6.71 25.46
C THR A 286 7.35 5.47 25.40
N GLU A 287 7.27 4.61 26.40
CA GLU A 287 8.02 3.35 26.42
C GLU A 287 7.46 2.36 25.40
N ALA A 288 6.14 2.25 25.28
CA ALA A 288 5.49 1.41 24.27
C ALA A 288 5.83 1.87 22.84
N GLU A 289 5.81 3.19 22.60
CA GLU A 289 6.23 3.77 21.33
C GLU A 289 7.72 3.50 21.05
N ARG A 290 8.58 3.66 22.04
CA ARG A 290 10.02 3.38 21.90
C ARG A 290 10.30 1.91 21.60
N VAL A 291 9.60 1.00 22.27
CA VAL A 291 9.74 -0.45 22.04
C VAL A 291 9.21 -0.83 20.65
N ALA A 292 8.07 -0.27 20.23
CA ALA A 292 7.52 -0.51 18.90
C ALA A 292 8.46 -0.03 17.81
N ILE A 293 8.98 1.20 17.90
CA ILE A 293 9.96 1.75 16.95
C ILE A 293 11.24 0.89 16.93
N ALA A 294 11.71 0.43 18.09
CA ALA A 294 12.90 -0.42 18.15
C ALA A 294 12.66 -1.81 17.52
N ALA A 295 11.44 -2.36 17.65
CA ALA A 295 11.06 -3.64 17.07
C ALA A 295 10.91 -3.60 15.53
N GLU A 296 10.51 -2.46 14.97
CA GLU A 296 10.37 -2.27 13.53
C GLU A 296 11.72 -2.06 12.83
N GLY A 297 12.74 -1.66 13.56
CA GLY A 297 14.07 -1.40 13.03
C GLY A 297 14.19 -0.05 12.32
N ALA A 298 15.38 0.24 11.82
CA ALA A 298 15.61 1.45 11.03
C ALA A 298 15.02 1.31 9.63
N PRO A 299 14.45 2.39 9.04
CA PRO A 299 14.00 2.38 7.66
C PRO A 299 15.12 1.94 6.72
N ARG A 300 14.78 1.12 5.75
CA ARG A 300 15.75 0.67 4.75
C ARG A 300 16.25 1.86 3.91
N PRO A 301 17.47 1.81 3.36
CA PRO A 301 18.01 2.89 2.56
C PRO A 301 17.10 3.35 1.41
N GLY A 302 16.47 2.42 0.70
CA GLY A 302 15.56 2.71 -0.39
C GLY A 302 14.23 3.32 0.05
N GLU A 303 13.75 2.99 1.24
CA GLU A 303 12.58 3.61 1.86
C GLU A 303 12.86 5.08 2.23
N ARG A 304 14.04 5.37 2.79
CA ARG A 304 14.49 6.75 3.04
C ARG A 304 14.59 7.57 1.75
N VAL A 305 15.19 6.99 0.71
CA VAL A 305 15.24 7.61 -0.62
C VAL A 305 13.84 7.89 -1.15
N HIS A 306 12.90 6.94 -0.99
CA HIS A 306 11.51 7.14 -1.40
C HIS A 306 10.86 8.33 -0.67
N ALA A 307 10.96 8.36 0.65
CA ALA A 307 10.41 9.45 1.46
C ALA A 307 10.95 10.83 1.04
N ALA A 308 12.27 10.93 0.83
CA ALA A 308 12.90 12.14 0.32
C ALA A 308 12.39 12.53 -1.08
N LEU A 309 12.25 11.57 -1.99
CA LEU A 309 11.69 11.82 -3.33
C LEU A 309 10.25 12.34 -3.28
N VAL A 310 9.39 11.75 -2.46
CA VAL A 310 8.01 12.20 -2.30
C VAL A 310 7.98 13.65 -1.81
N ARG A 311 8.80 14.00 -0.80
CA ARG A 311 8.90 15.38 -0.31
C ARG A 311 9.32 16.34 -1.43
N ILE A 312 10.38 16.02 -2.16
CA ILE A 312 10.86 16.85 -3.27
C ILE A 312 9.78 17.02 -4.35
N CYS A 313 9.11 15.93 -4.72
CA CYS A 313 8.04 15.97 -5.73
C CYS A 313 6.86 16.83 -5.28
N LEU A 314 6.49 16.78 -4.00
CA LEU A 314 5.45 17.62 -3.40
C LEU A 314 5.86 19.09 -3.36
N GLN A 315 7.07 19.40 -2.88
CA GLN A 315 7.61 20.76 -2.80
C GLN A 315 7.68 21.42 -4.18
N ARG A 316 8.02 20.65 -5.20
CA ARG A 316 8.13 21.14 -6.59
C ARG A 316 6.80 21.16 -7.34
N GLY A 317 5.71 20.69 -6.73
CA GLY A 317 4.41 20.59 -7.38
C GLY A 317 4.34 19.55 -8.50
N LEU A 318 5.30 18.63 -8.60
CA LEU A 318 5.26 17.51 -9.56
C LEU A 318 4.15 16.53 -9.24
N VAL A 319 3.82 16.40 -7.95
CA VAL A 319 2.75 15.53 -7.45
C VAL A 319 2.00 16.26 -6.34
N HIS A 320 0.70 16.03 -6.24
CA HIS A 320 -0.13 16.50 -5.14
C HIS A 320 -0.53 15.34 -4.23
N ARG A 321 -0.54 15.58 -2.93
CA ARG A 321 -0.80 14.54 -1.90
C ARG A 321 -2.14 13.83 -2.10
N GLU A 322 -3.18 14.57 -2.44
CA GLU A 322 -4.52 14.02 -2.72
C GLU A 322 -4.53 13.10 -3.94
N ARG A 323 -3.83 13.50 -4.99
CA ARG A 323 -3.70 12.68 -6.20
C ARG A 323 -2.91 11.40 -5.92
N LEU A 324 -1.86 11.49 -5.10
CA LEU A 324 -1.08 10.32 -4.68
C LEU A 324 -1.95 9.31 -3.95
N ARG A 325 -2.72 9.78 -2.97
CA ARG A 325 -3.69 8.94 -2.23
C ARG A 325 -4.75 8.31 -3.14
N ALA A 326 -5.31 9.08 -4.07
CA ALA A 326 -6.30 8.57 -5.02
C ALA A 326 -5.75 7.45 -5.91
N VAL A 327 -4.49 7.59 -6.39
CA VAL A 327 -3.85 6.56 -7.21
C VAL A 327 -3.51 5.32 -6.37
N MET A 328 -3.02 5.49 -5.14
CA MET A 328 -2.83 4.39 -4.20
C MET A 328 -4.14 3.61 -4.00
N SER A 329 -5.25 4.32 -3.79
CA SER A 329 -6.59 3.72 -3.64
C SER A 329 -7.01 2.92 -4.87
N ALA A 330 -6.78 3.46 -6.06
CA ALA A 330 -7.12 2.78 -7.30
C ALA A 330 -6.32 1.48 -7.50
N ILE A 331 -5.03 1.48 -7.14
CA ILE A 331 -4.18 0.29 -7.24
C ILE A 331 -4.68 -0.83 -6.32
N GLU A 332 -5.08 -0.50 -5.10
CA GLU A 332 -5.63 -1.52 -4.18
C GLU A 332 -7.00 -2.04 -4.63
N THR A 333 -7.87 -1.15 -5.10
CA THR A 333 -9.19 -1.54 -5.62
C THR A 333 -9.04 -2.55 -6.77
N ALA A 334 -8.11 -2.31 -7.69
CA ALA A 334 -7.82 -3.24 -8.78
C ALA A 334 -7.41 -4.63 -8.26
N GLY A 335 -6.70 -4.70 -7.13
CA GLY A 335 -6.33 -5.97 -6.49
C GLY A 335 -7.53 -6.73 -5.90
N VAL A 336 -8.52 -6.01 -5.39
CA VAL A 336 -9.73 -6.61 -4.78
C VAL A 336 -10.73 -7.07 -5.84
N GLU A 337 -10.93 -6.30 -6.89
CA GLU A 337 -11.93 -6.59 -7.93
C GLU A 337 -11.58 -7.80 -8.79
N LEU A 338 -10.30 -8.12 -8.92
CA LEU A 338 -9.79 -9.26 -9.67
C LEU A 338 -10.47 -9.40 -11.04
N HIS A 339 -10.33 -8.36 -11.88
CA HIS A 339 -11.01 -8.29 -13.19
C HIS A 339 -10.72 -9.49 -14.10
N GLY A 340 -9.54 -10.12 -13.98
CA GLY A 340 -9.20 -11.34 -14.68
C GLY A 340 -10.17 -12.50 -14.39
N ALA A 341 -10.69 -12.59 -13.15
CA ALA A 341 -11.66 -13.62 -12.79
C ALA A 341 -12.99 -13.47 -13.55
N ARG A 342 -13.38 -12.22 -13.89
CA ARG A 342 -14.57 -11.98 -14.72
C ARG A 342 -14.35 -12.48 -16.15
N LEU A 343 -13.14 -12.29 -16.71
CA LEU A 343 -12.80 -12.78 -18.04
C LEU A 343 -12.81 -14.31 -18.07
N VAL A 344 -12.25 -14.95 -17.06
CA VAL A 344 -12.21 -16.41 -16.93
C VAL A 344 -13.62 -16.98 -16.79
N ALA A 345 -14.45 -16.46 -15.90
CA ALA A 345 -15.81 -16.93 -15.67
C ALA A 345 -16.67 -16.81 -16.95
N ARG A 346 -16.58 -15.68 -17.64
CA ARG A 346 -17.27 -15.51 -18.94
C ARG A 346 -16.76 -16.50 -19.99
N ALA A 347 -15.45 -16.72 -20.08
CA ALA A 347 -14.88 -17.66 -21.04
C ALA A 347 -15.28 -19.13 -20.74
N TRP A 348 -15.55 -19.47 -19.49
CA TRP A 348 -16.07 -20.78 -19.12
C TRP A 348 -17.56 -20.94 -19.42
N ALA A 349 -18.34 -19.84 -19.38
CA ALA A 349 -19.77 -19.84 -19.65
C ALA A 349 -20.09 -19.70 -21.15
N ASP A 350 -19.27 -18.97 -21.90
CA ASP A 350 -19.47 -18.62 -23.30
C ASP A 350 -18.26 -19.04 -24.16
N SER A 351 -18.45 -20.09 -24.96
CA SER A 351 -17.39 -20.62 -25.83
C SER A 351 -16.99 -19.65 -26.96
N ALA A 352 -17.91 -18.83 -27.44
CA ALA A 352 -17.61 -17.83 -28.46
C ALA A 352 -16.78 -16.68 -27.87
N PHE A 353 -17.10 -16.21 -26.66
CA PHE A 353 -16.27 -15.27 -25.92
C PHE A 353 -14.87 -15.85 -25.64
N ARG A 354 -14.82 -17.13 -25.22
CA ARG A 354 -13.54 -17.84 -25.00
C ARG A 354 -12.65 -17.78 -26.26
N GLN A 355 -13.20 -18.03 -27.44
CA GLN A 355 -12.44 -17.96 -28.68
C GLN A 355 -11.89 -16.54 -28.93
N ARG A 356 -12.72 -15.49 -28.74
CA ARG A 356 -12.28 -14.10 -28.89
C ARG A 356 -11.22 -13.72 -27.87
N LEU A 357 -11.38 -14.13 -26.62
CA LEU A 357 -10.42 -13.87 -25.53
C LEU A 357 -9.05 -14.48 -25.84
N LEU A 358 -9.00 -15.68 -26.37
CA LEU A 358 -7.76 -16.34 -26.77
C LEU A 358 -7.13 -15.72 -28.03
N ALA A 359 -7.95 -15.17 -28.92
CA ALA A 359 -7.49 -14.52 -30.14
C ALA A 359 -6.97 -13.09 -29.90
N ASN A 360 -7.67 -12.32 -29.04
CA ASN A 360 -7.29 -10.95 -28.68
C ASN A 360 -7.80 -10.61 -27.30
N GLY A 361 -6.91 -10.71 -26.31
CA GLY A 361 -7.26 -10.50 -24.89
C GLY A 361 -7.72 -9.07 -24.60
N ASN A 362 -7.10 -8.04 -25.21
CA ASN A 362 -7.48 -6.65 -25.00
C ASN A 362 -8.88 -6.34 -25.53
N ALA A 363 -9.18 -6.78 -26.76
CA ALA A 363 -10.48 -6.56 -27.37
C ALA A 363 -11.61 -7.27 -26.59
N ALA A 364 -11.39 -8.53 -26.19
CA ALA A 364 -12.37 -9.27 -25.41
C ALA A 364 -12.57 -8.69 -23.99
N ALA A 365 -11.53 -8.16 -23.35
CA ALA A 365 -11.67 -7.48 -22.08
C ALA A 365 -12.57 -6.24 -22.19
N LEU A 366 -12.43 -5.46 -23.26
CA LEU A 366 -13.25 -4.28 -23.52
C LEU A 366 -14.75 -4.62 -23.70
N GLU A 367 -15.11 -5.82 -24.18
CA GLU A 367 -16.52 -6.25 -24.25
C GLU A 367 -17.17 -6.28 -22.84
N LEU A 368 -16.38 -6.48 -21.79
CA LEU A 368 -16.83 -6.43 -20.39
C LEU A 368 -16.55 -5.10 -19.69
N GLY A 369 -16.14 -4.06 -20.44
CA GLY A 369 -15.77 -2.76 -19.90
C GLY A 369 -14.45 -2.75 -19.13
N ILE A 370 -13.57 -3.75 -19.37
CA ILE A 370 -12.30 -3.89 -18.67
C ILE A 370 -11.16 -3.43 -19.57
N VAL A 371 -10.36 -2.48 -19.09
CA VAL A 371 -9.13 -2.05 -19.75
C VAL A 371 -7.98 -2.95 -19.26
N ALA A 372 -7.53 -3.86 -20.13
CA ALA A 372 -6.48 -4.83 -19.79
C ALA A 372 -5.06 -4.29 -19.99
N SER A 373 -4.90 -3.22 -20.78
CA SER A 373 -3.61 -2.60 -21.05
C SER A 373 -3.16 -1.69 -19.89
N ASN A 374 -1.84 -1.51 -19.77
CA ASN A 374 -1.31 -0.49 -18.88
C ASN A 374 -1.54 0.90 -19.51
N PRO A 375 -2.22 1.83 -18.82
CA PRO A 375 -2.49 3.16 -19.36
C PRO A 375 -1.21 4.00 -19.60
N ASN A 376 -0.11 3.67 -18.92
CA ASN A 376 1.15 4.39 -19.02
C ASN A 376 2.15 3.77 -20.01
N ALA A 377 1.85 2.57 -20.52
CA ALA A 377 2.63 1.91 -21.55
C ALA A 377 1.70 0.92 -22.26
N PRO A 378 1.48 1.05 -23.58
CA PRO A 378 0.63 0.11 -24.32
C PRO A 378 1.12 -1.32 -24.11
N THR A 379 0.22 -2.20 -23.68
CA THR A 379 0.52 -3.62 -23.47
C THR A 379 -0.56 -4.47 -24.10
N GLU A 380 -0.12 -5.56 -24.73
CA GLU A 380 -1.01 -6.58 -25.27
C GLU A 380 -1.20 -7.70 -24.25
N LEU A 381 -2.46 -8.09 -24.04
CA LEU A 381 -2.81 -9.23 -23.22
C LEU A 381 -2.88 -10.51 -24.08
N CYS A 382 -2.00 -11.44 -23.80
CA CYS A 382 -2.03 -12.77 -24.38
C CYS A 382 -2.63 -13.76 -23.38
N VAL A 383 -3.79 -14.31 -23.69
CA VAL A 383 -4.44 -15.31 -22.84
C VAL A 383 -4.11 -16.72 -23.36
N VAL A 384 -3.60 -17.57 -22.45
CA VAL A 384 -3.21 -18.94 -22.78
C VAL A 384 -4.07 -19.94 -21.98
N ALA A 385 -4.69 -20.89 -22.67
CA ALA A 385 -5.59 -21.84 -22.02
C ALA A 385 -4.83 -23.08 -21.52
N SER A 386 -5.06 -23.44 -20.26
CA SER A 386 -4.70 -24.75 -19.71
C SER A 386 -5.86 -25.71 -19.92
N ASP A 387 -5.52 -26.99 -20.14
CA ASP A 387 -6.47 -28.09 -20.34
C ASP A 387 -5.90 -29.41 -19.80
N ALA A 388 -6.50 -30.54 -20.18
CA ALA A 388 -6.07 -31.86 -19.76
C ALA A 388 -4.67 -32.25 -20.30
N HIS A 389 -4.16 -31.57 -21.33
CA HIS A 389 -2.91 -31.89 -22.01
C HIS A 389 -1.82 -30.86 -21.79
N VAL A 390 -2.20 -29.62 -21.47
CA VAL A 390 -1.28 -28.49 -21.35
C VAL A 390 -1.56 -27.72 -20.08
N HIS A 391 -0.52 -27.53 -19.28
CA HIS A 391 -0.50 -26.60 -18.14
C HIS A 391 0.42 -25.41 -18.49
N ASN A 392 -0.08 -24.18 -18.27
CA ASN A 392 0.66 -22.97 -18.55
C ASN A 392 1.12 -22.32 -17.24
N LEU A 393 2.34 -21.80 -17.24
CA LEU A 393 2.96 -21.06 -16.13
C LEU A 393 3.48 -19.73 -16.66
N ILE A 394 3.26 -18.65 -15.91
CA ILE A 394 3.69 -17.31 -16.29
C ILE A 394 4.87 -16.86 -15.44
N VAL A 395 5.83 -16.21 -16.08
CA VAL A 395 7.00 -15.58 -15.46
C VAL A 395 7.36 -14.32 -16.23
N CYS A 396 8.19 -13.45 -15.65
CA CYS A 396 9.03 -12.50 -16.39
C CYS A 396 10.43 -12.53 -15.80
N THR A 397 11.40 -13.03 -16.57
CA THR A 397 12.78 -13.23 -16.08
C THR A 397 13.58 -11.94 -15.95
N LEU A 398 13.20 -10.87 -16.66
CA LEU A 398 13.95 -9.61 -16.67
C LEU A 398 13.50 -8.58 -15.63
N CYS A 399 12.18 -8.34 -15.48
CA CYS A 399 11.71 -7.20 -14.70
C CYS A 399 10.45 -7.46 -13.86
N SER A 400 9.85 -8.67 -13.88
CA SER A 400 8.56 -8.98 -13.23
C SER A 400 7.33 -8.38 -13.91
N CYS A 401 7.31 -8.32 -15.23
CA CYS A 401 6.14 -7.91 -16.03
C CYS A 401 4.92 -8.77 -15.73
N TYR A 402 3.76 -8.15 -15.48
CA TYR A 402 2.59 -8.77 -14.89
C TYR A 402 1.31 -8.03 -15.31
N PRO A 403 0.18 -8.70 -15.57
CA PRO A 403 -1.05 -8.05 -15.99
C PRO A 403 -1.81 -7.42 -14.79
N ALA A 404 -1.20 -6.41 -14.16
CA ALA A 404 -1.69 -5.80 -12.93
C ALA A 404 -3.11 -5.19 -13.04
N ALA A 405 -3.50 -4.71 -14.22
CA ALA A 405 -4.85 -4.20 -14.46
C ALA A 405 -5.94 -5.27 -14.27
N LEU A 406 -5.59 -6.55 -14.41
CA LEU A 406 -6.51 -7.68 -14.29
C LEU A 406 -6.39 -8.44 -12.97
N LEU A 407 -5.18 -8.54 -12.43
CA LEU A 407 -4.86 -9.40 -11.30
C LEU A 407 -4.47 -8.62 -10.04
N GLY A 408 -4.52 -7.29 -10.09
CA GLY A 408 -4.07 -6.42 -9.01
C GLY A 408 -2.53 -6.38 -8.86
N PRO A 409 -2.00 -5.96 -7.73
CA PRO A 409 -0.57 -5.92 -7.47
C PRO A 409 0.08 -7.29 -7.57
N SER A 410 1.28 -7.34 -8.17
CA SER A 410 2.02 -8.60 -8.30
C SER A 410 2.46 -9.14 -6.94
N PRO A 411 2.33 -10.45 -6.69
CA PRO A 411 2.74 -11.07 -5.43
C PRO A 411 4.25 -10.92 -5.17
N THR A 412 4.63 -10.97 -3.91
CA THR A 412 6.04 -10.84 -3.50
C THR A 412 6.90 -11.93 -4.14
N TRP A 413 6.43 -13.17 -4.13
CA TRP A 413 7.14 -14.30 -4.72
C TRP A 413 7.33 -14.15 -6.24
N TYR A 414 6.35 -13.59 -6.99
CA TYR A 414 6.45 -13.39 -8.44
C TYR A 414 7.60 -12.44 -8.83
N LYS A 415 7.85 -11.43 -7.99
CA LYS A 415 8.94 -10.45 -8.16
C LYS A 415 10.30 -10.98 -7.72
N SER A 416 10.34 -12.10 -6.98
CA SER A 416 11.57 -12.63 -6.42
C SER A 416 12.52 -13.16 -7.48
N ARG A 417 13.82 -13.06 -7.21
CA ARG A 417 14.86 -13.60 -8.10
C ARG A 417 14.77 -15.12 -8.18
N SER A 418 14.46 -15.79 -7.06
CA SER A 418 14.35 -17.25 -6.99
C SER A 418 13.21 -17.79 -7.86
N TYR A 419 11.99 -17.20 -7.78
CA TYR A 419 10.89 -17.60 -8.67
C TYR A 419 11.26 -17.45 -10.14
N ARG A 420 11.79 -16.28 -10.50
CA ARG A 420 12.13 -15.92 -11.89
C ARG A 420 13.21 -16.85 -12.48
N ALA A 421 14.17 -17.27 -11.66
CA ALA A 421 15.21 -18.21 -12.08
C ALA A 421 14.67 -19.64 -12.21
N ARG A 422 13.89 -20.10 -11.24
CA ARG A 422 13.37 -21.47 -11.14
C ARG A 422 12.25 -21.76 -12.14
N ALA A 423 11.38 -20.78 -12.40
CA ALA A 423 10.22 -20.96 -13.28
C ALA A 423 10.62 -21.37 -14.70
N VAL A 424 11.74 -20.91 -15.24
CA VAL A 424 12.21 -21.27 -16.58
C VAL A 424 13.10 -22.53 -16.60
N ARG A 425 13.73 -22.88 -15.50
CA ARG A 425 14.71 -23.98 -15.47
C ARG A 425 14.20 -25.25 -14.79
N ARG A 426 13.42 -25.10 -13.68
CA ARG A 426 12.88 -26.21 -12.90
C ARG A 426 11.38 -25.98 -12.59
N PRO A 427 10.52 -25.73 -13.61
CA PRO A 427 9.14 -25.29 -13.35
C PRO A 427 8.29 -26.35 -12.62
N ARG A 428 8.46 -27.64 -12.91
CA ARG A 428 7.71 -28.71 -12.24
C ARG A 428 8.10 -28.86 -10.77
N GLU A 429 9.38 -28.73 -10.47
CA GLU A 429 9.90 -28.76 -9.11
C GLU A 429 9.41 -27.53 -8.33
N LEU A 430 9.48 -26.34 -8.92
CA LEU A 430 8.95 -25.11 -8.36
C LEU A 430 7.47 -25.26 -8.00
N LEU A 431 6.63 -25.70 -8.93
CA LEU A 431 5.20 -25.86 -8.71
C LEU A 431 4.88 -26.85 -7.58
N ARG A 432 5.60 -27.96 -7.53
CA ARG A 432 5.42 -29.00 -6.50
C ARG A 432 5.85 -28.49 -5.12
N ASN A 433 7.05 -27.94 -5.04
CA ASN A 433 7.66 -27.65 -3.74
C ASN A 433 7.14 -26.37 -3.10
N GLU A 434 6.82 -25.35 -3.89
CA GLU A 434 6.41 -24.04 -3.35
C GLU A 434 4.90 -23.83 -3.35
N PHE A 435 4.20 -24.47 -4.30
CA PHE A 435 2.76 -24.24 -4.47
C PHE A 435 1.92 -25.50 -4.26
N GLY A 436 2.54 -26.64 -3.93
CA GLY A 436 1.84 -27.90 -3.76
C GLY A 436 1.14 -28.39 -5.04
N LEU A 437 1.49 -27.85 -6.20
CA LEU A 437 0.87 -28.17 -7.48
C LEU A 437 1.67 -29.22 -8.24
N GLU A 438 1.18 -30.44 -8.29
CA GLU A 438 1.77 -31.49 -9.12
C GLU A 438 1.16 -31.48 -10.51
N VAL A 439 2.00 -31.25 -11.53
CA VAL A 439 1.62 -31.36 -12.94
C VAL A 439 2.02 -32.75 -13.42
N PRO A 440 1.07 -33.62 -13.84
CA PRO A 440 1.36 -34.99 -14.28
C PRO A 440 2.37 -35.05 -15.42
N ALA A 441 3.16 -36.11 -15.49
CA ALA A 441 4.22 -36.24 -16.51
C ALA A 441 3.70 -36.25 -17.95
N ASN A 442 2.46 -36.72 -18.15
CA ASN A 442 1.78 -36.73 -19.45
C ASN A 442 1.14 -35.39 -19.83
N VAL A 443 1.16 -34.41 -18.95
CA VAL A 443 0.70 -33.03 -19.25
C VAL A 443 1.89 -32.17 -19.61
N ALA A 444 1.84 -31.52 -20.77
CA ALA A 444 2.89 -30.61 -21.21
C ALA A 444 2.88 -29.35 -20.34
N LEU A 445 4.02 -28.96 -19.78
CA LEU A 445 4.17 -27.70 -19.05
C LEU A 445 4.80 -26.67 -19.97
N ARG A 446 4.09 -25.54 -20.18
CA ARG A 446 4.56 -24.42 -20.99
C ARG A 446 4.80 -23.22 -20.10
N VAL A 447 6.01 -22.68 -20.15
CA VAL A 447 6.38 -21.46 -19.41
C VAL A 447 6.36 -20.29 -20.39
N HIS A 448 5.61 -19.24 -20.02
CA HIS A 448 5.48 -18.01 -20.81
C HIS A 448 6.21 -16.88 -20.09
N ASP A 449 7.26 -16.39 -20.75
CA ASP A 449 8.07 -15.28 -20.25
C ASP A 449 7.50 -13.96 -20.77
N SER A 450 6.85 -13.19 -19.88
CA SER A 450 6.25 -11.88 -20.19
C SER A 450 7.31 -10.86 -20.56
N THR A 451 6.99 -9.99 -21.50
CA THR A 451 7.88 -8.89 -21.91
C THR A 451 7.31 -7.52 -21.51
N ALA A 452 8.01 -6.46 -21.90
CA ALA A 452 7.56 -5.09 -21.72
C ALA A 452 6.18 -4.84 -22.36
N ASP A 453 5.95 -5.42 -23.54
CA ASP A 453 4.80 -5.12 -24.39
C ASP A 453 3.72 -6.20 -24.30
N LEU A 454 4.10 -7.43 -23.92
CA LEU A 454 3.23 -8.59 -23.94
C LEU A 454 3.07 -9.16 -22.53
N ARG A 455 1.83 -9.20 -22.05
CA ARG A 455 1.46 -9.75 -20.73
C ARG A 455 0.67 -11.02 -20.93
N TYR A 456 1.06 -12.06 -20.20
CA TYR A 456 0.32 -13.31 -20.24
C TYR A 456 -0.65 -13.42 -19.06
N MET A 457 -1.78 -14.09 -19.31
CA MET A 457 -2.72 -14.56 -18.29
C MET A 457 -3.13 -15.98 -18.66
N VAL A 458 -3.15 -16.88 -17.68
CA VAL A 458 -3.69 -18.23 -17.86
C VAL A 458 -5.22 -18.18 -17.78
N LEU A 459 -5.86 -18.81 -18.75
CA LEU A 459 -7.24 -19.26 -18.65
C LEU A 459 -7.22 -20.69 -18.10
N PRO A 460 -7.50 -20.89 -16.81
CA PRO A 460 -7.52 -22.23 -16.23
C PRO A 460 -8.59 -23.11 -16.86
N ALA A 461 -8.40 -24.42 -16.80
CA ALA A 461 -9.45 -25.36 -17.17
C ALA A 461 -10.68 -25.15 -16.26
N ARG A 462 -11.88 -25.21 -16.84
CA ARG A 462 -13.11 -25.15 -16.04
C ARG A 462 -13.19 -26.36 -15.11
N PRO A 463 -13.41 -26.15 -13.80
CA PRO A 463 -13.51 -27.28 -12.86
C PRO A 463 -14.68 -28.20 -13.21
N PRO A 464 -14.50 -29.53 -13.15
CA PRO A 464 -15.60 -30.49 -13.36
C PRO A 464 -16.68 -30.28 -12.30
N GLY A 465 -17.95 -30.59 -12.67
CA GLY A 465 -19.10 -30.43 -11.78
C GLY A 465 -19.60 -28.96 -11.64
N THR A 466 -19.10 -28.05 -12.46
CA THR A 466 -19.58 -26.65 -12.49
C THR A 466 -20.52 -26.37 -13.66
N GLU A 467 -21.00 -27.40 -14.35
CA GLU A 467 -21.97 -27.27 -15.44
C GLU A 467 -23.25 -26.63 -14.90
N GLY A 468 -23.73 -25.57 -15.57
CA GLY A 468 -24.93 -24.84 -15.15
C GLY A 468 -24.72 -23.78 -14.05
N TRP A 469 -23.51 -23.62 -13.55
CA TRP A 469 -23.19 -22.53 -12.61
C TRP A 469 -23.27 -21.16 -13.29
N SER A 470 -23.75 -20.16 -12.53
CA SER A 470 -23.75 -18.77 -12.98
C SER A 470 -22.32 -18.22 -13.11
N GLU A 471 -22.14 -17.14 -13.88
CA GLU A 471 -20.84 -16.47 -14.00
C GLU A 471 -20.31 -15.99 -12.65
N GLU A 472 -21.20 -15.57 -11.74
CA GLU A 472 -20.82 -15.14 -10.41
C GLU A 472 -20.26 -16.29 -9.57
N GLN A 473 -20.94 -17.46 -9.59
CA GLN A 473 -20.45 -18.66 -8.93
C GLN A 473 -19.10 -19.11 -9.49
N LEU A 474 -18.96 -19.08 -10.82
CA LEU A 474 -17.71 -19.42 -11.51
C LEU A 474 -16.59 -18.43 -11.17
N ARG A 475 -16.91 -17.14 -11.10
CA ARG A 475 -15.94 -16.06 -10.74
C ARG A 475 -15.34 -16.32 -9.36
N ASN A 476 -16.14 -16.76 -8.39
CA ASN A 476 -15.68 -17.01 -7.02
C ASN A 476 -14.69 -18.16 -6.89
N LEU A 477 -14.59 -19.03 -7.89
CA LEU A 477 -13.59 -20.10 -7.94
C LEU A 477 -12.23 -19.59 -8.40
N VAL A 478 -12.21 -18.51 -9.19
CA VAL A 478 -11.00 -18.05 -9.88
C VAL A 478 -10.12 -17.26 -8.93
N THR A 479 -8.89 -17.70 -8.79
CA THR A 479 -7.88 -17.03 -7.98
C THR A 479 -6.80 -16.35 -8.85
N ARG A 480 -6.10 -15.36 -8.30
CA ARG A 480 -4.92 -14.77 -8.94
C ARG A 480 -3.90 -15.85 -9.30
N ASP A 481 -3.63 -16.75 -8.39
CA ASP A 481 -2.63 -17.81 -8.53
C ASP A 481 -3.02 -18.83 -9.61
N GLY A 482 -4.32 -19.12 -9.76
CA GLY A 482 -4.82 -19.90 -10.89
C GLY A 482 -4.58 -19.24 -12.24
N MET A 483 -4.73 -17.90 -12.30
CA MET A 483 -4.48 -17.11 -13.52
C MET A 483 -2.98 -16.87 -13.82
N LEU A 484 -2.09 -17.23 -12.88
CA LEU A 484 -0.64 -17.28 -13.10
C LEU A 484 -0.14 -18.70 -13.41
N GLY A 485 -1.00 -19.71 -13.21
CA GLY A 485 -0.67 -21.11 -13.44
C GLY A 485 0.10 -21.77 -12.29
N VAL A 486 0.07 -21.20 -11.08
CA VAL A 486 0.71 -21.79 -9.89
C VAL A 486 -0.28 -22.51 -8.98
N ALA A 487 -1.58 -22.41 -9.24
CA ALA A 487 -2.63 -23.12 -8.51
C ALA A 487 -3.64 -23.76 -9.49
N LYS A 488 -4.32 -24.81 -9.03
CA LYS A 488 -5.57 -25.27 -9.66
C LYS A 488 -6.72 -24.36 -9.22
N VAL A 489 -7.74 -24.32 -10.04
CA VAL A 489 -9.01 -23.65 -9.74
C VAL A 489 -10.05 -24.70 -9.43
#